data_045ed7eecef6cd1d248679767f0289e3
#
_entry.id   045ed7eecef6cd1d248679767f0289e3
#
_cell.length_a   1.000
_cell.length_b   1.000
_cell.length_c   1.000
_cell.angle_alpha   90.00
_cell.angle_beta   90.00
_cell.angle_gamma   90.00
#
_symmetry.space_group_name_H-M   'P 1'
#
loop_
_entity.id
_entity.type
_entity.pdbx_description
1 polymer ?
#
loop_
_entity_poly.entity_id
_entity_poly.type
_entity_poly.pdbx_seq_one_letter_code
_entity_poly.pdbx_strand_id
1 'polypeptide(L)'
;MNYKGVLFFDYDGTLTDEKDGLPFPSESCRNALAEAQKNGYMVVLNSGRPKCLVTQSGINFDGYVLSNGSYAEVNGKTIFESFIPKDKLKKLIDKLDEMKLGYFVETQAICYSSDPSDSRLSAHRINFNMPESAFTPLDRANIPDTGKLQVVFDTE
;
A
#
# COMPACT_ATOMS: atom_id res chain seq x y z
N MET A 1 21.71 11.85 10.95
CA MET A 1 20.95 13.03 11.45
C MET A 1 20.36 12.66 12.79
N ASN A 2 20.43 13.57 13.76
CA ASN A 2 19.75 13.34 15.05
C ASN A 2 18.37 13.99 14.97
N TYR A 3 17.32 13.18 14.83
CA TYR A 3 15.95 13.66 14.90
C TYR A 3 15.56 13.97 16.35
N LYS A 4 14.72 14.98 16.55
CA LYS A 4 14.10 15.30 17.86
C LYS A 4 13.06 14.26 18.29
N GLY A 5 12.47 13.58 17.31
CA GLY A 5 11.45 12.55 17.50
C GLY A 5 10.98 12.01 16.17
N VAL A 6 10.13 11.00 16.22
CA VAL A 6 9.51 10.36 15.03
C VAL A 6 8.01 10.54 15.13
N LEU A 7 7.40 10.98 14.02
CA LEU A 7 5.95 11.16 13.87
C LEU A 7 5.47 10.13 12.86
N PHE A 8 4.57 9.24 13.29
CA PHE A 8 3.94 8.25 12.44
C PHE A 8 2.54 8.73 12.04
N PHE A 9 2.25 8.66 10.75
CA PHE A 9 0.95 9.01 10.19
C PHE A 9 0.38 7.83 9.43
N ASP A 10 -0.89 7.54 9.65
CA ASP A 10 -1.65 6.64 8.80
C ASP A 10 -2.09 7.37 7.53
N TYR A 11 -2.43 6.61 6.48
CA TYR A 11 -2.82 7.16 5.18
C TYR A 11 -4.33 7.28 5.05
N ASP A 12 -5.04 6.14 5.00
CA ASP A 12 -6.46 6.06 4.73
C ASP A 12 -7.31 6.51 5.93
N GLY A 13 -8.13 7.54 5.76
CA GLY A 13 -8.92 8.11 6.86
C GLY A 13 -8.13 9.01 7.82
N THR A 14 -6.84 9.29 7.54
CA THR A 14 -5.99 10.19 8.33
C THR A 14 -5.37 11.28 7.47
N LEU A 15 -4.56 10.94 6.49
CA LEU A 15 -3.99 11.87 5.52
C LEU A 15 -4.90 12.07 4.31
N THR A 16 -5.73 11.08 4.01
CA THR A 16 -6.78 11.09 2.99
C THR A 16 -8.13 10.77 3.61
N ASP A 17 -9.19 11.21 2.98
CA ASP A 17 -10.56 10.81 3.29
C ASP A 17 -11.40 10.81 2.00
N GLU A 18 -11.47 9.67 1.37
CA GLU A 18 -12.18 9.50 0.10
C GLU A 18 -13.68 9.77 0.26
N LYS A 19 -14.25 9.48 1.44
CA LYS A 19 -15.70 9.70 1.71
C LYS A 19 -16.06 11.17 1.78
N ASP A 20 -15.14 11.99 2.30
CA ASP A 20 -15.30 13.44 2.40
C ASP A 20 -14.68 14.19 1.20
N GLY A 21 -14.35 13.46 0.12
CA GLY A 21 -13.83 14.04 -1.12
C GLY A 21 -12.37 14.50 -1.03
N LEU A 22 -11.58 13.93 -0.13
CA LEU A 22 -10.15 14.19 0.05
C LEU A 22 -9.33 12.96 -0.36
N PRO A 23 -9.24 12.62 -1.67
CA PRO A 23 -8.52 11.44 -2.14
C PRO A 23 -7.00 11.56 -2.02
N PHE A 24 -6.50 12.76 -1.75
CA PHE A 24 -5.08 13.07 -1.50
C PHE A 24 -4.93 14.01 -0.30
N PRO A 25 -3.77 13.97 0.38
CA PRO A 25 -3.47 14.92 1.45
C PRO A 25 -3.65 16.37 1.00
N SER A 26 -4.33 17.19 1.79
CA SER A 26 -4.53 18.61 1.51
C SER A 26 -3.21 19.37 1.45
N GLU A 27 -3.20 20.54 0.82
CA GLU A 27 -2.01 21.40 0.79
C GLU A 27 -1.57 21.81 2.20
N SER A 28 -2.53 22.15 3.08
CA SER A 28 -2.23 22.48 4.47
C SER A 28 -1.60 21.32 5.22
N CYS A 29 -2.06 20.08 5.00
CA CYS A 29 -1.47 18.88 5.57
C CYS A 29 -0.02 18.69 5.07
N ARG A 30 0.21 18.76 3.76
CA ARG A 30 1.57 18.66 3.20
C ARG A 30 2.52 19.72 3.77
N ASN A 31 2.05 20.97 3.90
CA ASN A 31 2.85 22.06 4.47
C ASN A 31 3.17 21.82 5.95
N ALA A 32 2.21 21.32 6.73
CA ALA A 32 2.42 21.00 8.15
C ALA A 32 3.47 19.89 8.34
N LEU A 33 3.43 18.84 7.51
CA LEU A 33 4.41 17.75 7.57
C LEU A 33 5.81 18.23 7.15
N ALA A 34 5.90 19.05 6.10
CA ALA A 34 7.17 19.66 5.70
C ALA A 34 7.75 20.58 6.79
N GLU A 35 6.89 21.30 7.50
CA GLU A 35 7.30 22.13 8.64
C GLU A 35 7.81 21.28 9.81
N ALA A 36 7.14 20.15 10.11
CA ALA A 36 7.63 19.20 11.12
C ALA A 36 9.03 18.67 10.78
N GLN A 37 9.27 18.31 9.51
CA GLN A 37 10.60 17.88 9.04
C GLN A 37 11.66 19.00 9.21
N LYS A 38 11.35 20.25 8.83
CA LYS A 38 12.24 21.40 9.03
C LYS A 38 12.56 21.63 10.49
N ASN A 39 11.62 21.35 11.38
CA ASN A 39 11.80 21.44 12.83
C ASN A 39 12.56 20.25 13.43
N GLY A 40 13.04 19.32 12.61
CA GLY A 40 13.91 18.21 13.01
C GLY A 40 13.15 16.96 13.46
N TYR A 41 11.87 16.80 13.13
CA TYR A 41 11.14 15.56 13.32
C TYR A 41 11.26 14.67 12.09
N MET A 42 11.37 13.37 12.31
CA MET A 42 11.26 12.35 11.28
C MET A 42 9.78 12.08 10.99
N VAL A 43 9.35 12.23 9.74
CA VAL A 43 7.96 11.98 9.32
C VAL A 43 7.89 10.64 8.61
N VAL A 44 7.14 9.70 9.18
CA VAL A 44 7.02 8.31 8.72
C VAL A 44 5.57 8.01 8.35
N LEU A 45 5.37 7.47 7.16
CA LEU A 45 4.08 6.92 6.75
C LEU A 45 3.95 5.48 7.24
N ASN A 46 2.86 5.17 7.96
CA ASN A 46 2.50 3.83 8.40
C ASN A 46 1.17 3.43 7.76
N SER A 47 1.17 2.52 6.78
CA SER A 47 -0.02 2.17 6.01
C SER A 47 -0.10 0.68 5.67
N GLY A 48 -1.33 0.19 5.51
CA GLY A 48 -1.58 -1.11 4.90
C GLY A 48 -1.25 -1.17 3.40
N ARG A 49 -1.14 -0.02 2.73
CA ARG A 49 -0.82 0.06 1.30
C ARG A 49 0.65 -0.29 1.03
N PRO A 50 0.98 -0.87 -0.16
CA PRO A 50 2.35 -0.95 -0.65
C PRO A 50 2.83 0.42 -1.18
N LYS A 51 4.13 0.57 -1.40
CA LYS A 51 4.76 1.84 -1.78
C LYS A 51 4.19 2.42 -3.09
N CYS A 52 3.93 1.58 -4.09
CA CYS A 52 3.37 2.01 -5.38
C CYS A 52 1.98 2.68 -5.27
N LEU A 53 1.24 2.44 -4.18
CA LEU A 53 -0.08 3.03 -3.95
C LEU A 53 -0.09 4.30 -3.08
N VAL A 54 1.07 4.71 -2.55
CA VAL A 54 1.19 5.91 -1.70
C VAL A 54 2.09 6.99 -2.27
N THR A 55 2.77 6.73 -3.39
CA THR A 55 3.68 7.70 -4.05
C THR A 55 3.00 8.95 -4.57
N GLN A 56 1.68 8.90 -4.80
CA GLN A 56 0.89 10.05 -5.28
C GLN A 56 0.49 11.03 -4.16
N SER A 57 0.89 10.79 -2.92
CA SER A 57 0.56 11.65 -1.77
C SER A 57 1.06 13.10 -1.92
N GLY A 58 2.10 13.33 -2.73
CA GLY A 58 2.79 14.61 -2.84
C GLY A 58 3.62 14.95 -1.59
N ILE A 59 3.84 13.98 -0.69
CA ILE A 59 4.64 14.12 0.53
C ILE A 59 5.92 13.31 0.38
N ASN A 60 7.06 13.94 0.70
CA ASN A 60 8.34 13.25 0.78
C ASN A 60 8.56 12.78 2.22
N PHE A 61 8.14 11.56 2.53
CA PHE A 61 8.34 10.97 3.85
C PHE A 61 9.81 10.58 4.07
N ASP A 62 10.30 10.76 5.30
CA ASP A 62 11.65 10.31 5.71
C ASP A 62 11.70 8.79 5.89
N GLY A 63 10.56 8.16 6.13
CA GLY A 63 10.45 6.72 6.28
C GLY A 63 9.06 6.18 5.99
N TYR A 64 8.99 4.87 5.85
CA TYR A 64 7.78 4.12 5.53
C TYR A 64 7.72 2.84 6.36
N VAL A 65 6.54 2.51 6.88
CA VAL A 65 6.15 1.19 7.38
C VAL A 65 4.90 0.79 6.59
N LEU A 66 5.03 -0.12 5.65
CA LEU A 66 4.00 -0.40 4.65
C LEU A 66 3.60 -1.87 4.62
N SER A 67 2.52 -2.17 3.86
CA SER A 67 2.01 -3.53 3.66
C SER A 67 1.77 -4.24 4.99
N ASN A 68 1.09 -3.56 5.95
CA ASN A 68 0.82 -4.05 7.30
C ASN A 68 2.08 -4.43 8.09
N GLY A 69 3.18 -3.70 7.88
CA GLY A 69 4.45 -3.90 8.58
C GLY A 69 5.37 -4.94 7.95
N SER A 70 5.03 -5.50 6.79
CA SER A 70 5.92 -6.42 6.06
C SER A 70 7.06 -5.71 5.34
N TYR A 71 7.02 -4.38 5.26
CA TYR A 71 8.06 -3.55 4.65
C TYR A 71 8.34 -2.32 5.51
N ALA A 72 9.62 -2.01 5.72
CA ALA A 72 10.05 -0.74 6.33
C ALA A 72 11.27 -0.15 5.62
N GLU A 73 11.22 1.17 5.43
CA GLU A 73 12.27 1.95 4.77
C GLU A 73 12.54 3.23 5.55
N VAL A 74 13.80 3.65 5.61
CA VAL A 74 14.22 4.92 6.19
C VAL A 74 15.22 5.59 5.27
N ASN A 75 14.98 6.85 4.90
CA ASN A 75 15.83 7.64 4.02
C ASN A 75 16.19 6.91 2.71
N GLY A 76 15.21 6.24 2.09
CA GLY A 76 15.38 5.49 0.85
C GLY A 76 16.09 4.14 0.99
N LYS A 77 16.41 3.71 2.22
CA LYS A 77 17.04 2.42 2.48
C LYS A 77 16.06 1.46 3.14
N THR A 78 15.78 0.32 2.52
CA THR A 78 15.02 -0.77 3.14
C THR A 78 15.74 -1.27 4.38
N ILE A 79 15.07 -1.24 5.53
CA ILE A 79 15.60 -1.70 6.82
C ILE A 79 14.94 -3.01 7.28
N PHE A 80 13.76 -3.31 6.73
CA PHE A 80 13.04 -4.56 7.00
C PHE A 80 12.18 -4.94 5.80
N GLU A 81 12.17 -6.21 5.45
CA GLU A 81 11.26 -6.79 4.47
C GLU A 81 10.98 -8.24 4.83
N SER A 82 9.72 -8.66 4.75
CA SER A 82 9.28 -10.02 5.04
C SER A 82 8.32 -10.49 3.97
N PHE A 83 8.52 -11.72 3.50
CA PHE A 83 7.70 -12.33 2.45
C PHE A 83 6.91 -13.52 2.97
N ILE A 84 5.73 -13.72 2.39
CA ILE A 84 4.95 -14.94 2.57
C ILE A 84 5.73 -16.09 1.91
N PRO A 85 5.99 -17.22 2.60
CA PRO A 85 6.66 -18.37 1.99
C PRO A 85 5.96 -18.80 0.70
N LYS A 86 6.71 -19.01 -0.38
CA LYS A 86 6.15 -19.27 -1.73
C LYS A 86 5.21 -20.47 -1.79
N ASP A 87 5.53 -21.53 -1.05
CA ASP A 87 4.68 -22.72 -0.98
C ASP A 87 3.32 -22.42 -0.33
N LYS A 88 3.31 -21.55 0.70
CA LYS A 88 2.08 -21.09 1.37
C LYS A 88 1.29 -20.13 0.50
N LEU A 89 1.99 -19.17 -0.13
CA LEU A 89 1.37 -18.22 -1.05
C LEU A 89 0.69 -18.94 -2.21
N LYS A 90 1.37 -19.92 -2.82
CA LYS A 90 0.80 -20.72 -3.91
C LYS A 90 -0.46 -21.47 -3.46
N LYS A 91 -0.40 -22.17 -2.33
CA LYS A 91 -1.57 -22.91 -1.78
C LYS A 91 -2.75 -21.98 -1.49
N LEU A 92 -2.47 -20.77 -0.98
CA LEU A 92 -3.50 -19.76 -0.73
C LEU A 92 -4.13 -19.29 -2.04
N ILE A 93 -3.31 -18.96 -3.05
CA ILE A 93 -3.77 -18.56 -4.38
C ILE A 93 -4.62 -19.66 -5.01
N ASP A 94 -4.14 -20.91 -5.02
CA ASP A 94 -4.89 -22.05 -5.55
C ASP A 94 -6.28 -22.15 -4.86
N LYS A 95 -6.33 -21.92 -3.54
CA LYS A 95 -7.60 -21.97 -2.79
C LYS A 95 -8.53 -20.81 -3.10
N LEU A 96 -8.00 -19.60 -3.28
CA LEU A 96 -8.78 -18.42 -3.66
C LEU A 96 -9.35 -18.57 -5.07
N ASP A 97 -8.57 -19.13 -6.00
CA ASP A 97 -9.02 -19.43 -7.36
C ASP A 97 -10.15 -20.50 -7.36
N GLU A 98 -10.04 -21.57 -6.57
CA GLU A 98 -11.12 -22.56 -6.38
C GLU A 98 -12.42 -21.92 -5.85
N MET A 99 -12.29 -20.95 -4.93
CA MET A 99 -13.41 -20.22 -4.34
C MET A 99 -13.92 -19.10 -5.24
N LYS A 100 -13.30 -18.83 -6.37
CA LYS A 100 -13.60 -17.72 -7.30
C LYS A 100 -13.60 -16.35 -6.61
N LEU A 101 -12.67 -16.15 -5.68
CA LEU A 101 -12.50 -14.88 -4.99
C LEU A 101 -11.49 -14.00 -5.73
N GLY A 102 -11.81 -12.69 -5.82
CA GLY A 102 -10.89 -11.68 -6.34
C GLY A 102 -9.82 -11.32 -5.31
N TYR A 103 -8.57 -11.17 -5.73
CA TYR A 103 -7.47 -10.78 -4.85
C TYR A 103 -6.39 -10.00 -5.59
N PHE A 104 -5.59 -9.27 -4.80
CA PHE A 104 -4.36 -8.62 -5.22
C PHE A 104 -3.16 -9.26 -4.51
N VAL A 105 -2.10 -9.51 -5.28
CA VAL A 105 -0.76 -9.81 -4.75
C VAL A 105 0.03 -8.52 -4.82
N GLU A 106 0.41 -7.95 -3.67
CA GLU A 106 0.93 -6.60 -3.58
C GLU A 106 2.43 -6.60 -3.31
N THR A 107 3.22 -6.07 -4.25
CA THR A 107 4.64 -5.77 -4.04
C THR A 107 4.83 -4.27 -3.84
N GLN A 108 6.02 -3.84 -3.41
CA GLN A 108 6.29 -2.41 -3.24
C GLN A 108 6.35 -1.64 -4.58
N ALA A 109 6.61 -2.33 -5.68
CA ALA A 109 6.74 -1.73 -7.01
C ALA A 109 5.42 -1.71 -7.80
N ILE A 110 4.60 -2.76 -7.69
CA ILE A 110 3.39 -2.96 -8.47
C ILE A 110 2.46 -3.96 -7.79
N CYS A 111 1.15 -3.84 -8.00
CA CYS A 111 0.14 -4.78 -7.55
C CYS A 111 -0.30 -5.70 -8.70
N TYR A 112 -0.52 -6.97 -8.40
CA TYR A 112 -0.97 -7.96 -9.37
C TYR A 112 -2.42 -8.34 -9.09
N SER A 113 -3.29 -8.19 -10.10
CA SER A 113 -4.69 -8.56 -10.02
C SER A 113 -4.89 -10.02 -10.40
N SER A 114 -5.66 -10.77 -9.62
CA SER A 114 -6.02 -12.16 -9.93
C SER A 114 -6.80 -12.28 -11.25
N ASP A 115 -7.71 -11.34 -11.48
CA ASP A 115 -8.50 -11.19 -12.70
C ASP A 115 -8.80 -9.70 -12.97
N PRO A 116 -8.21 -9.08 -13.99
CA PRO A 116 -8.49 -7.69 -14.34
C PRO A 116 -9.95 -7.41 -14.71
N SER A 117 -10.71 -8.44 -15.12
CA SER A 117 -12.13 -8.32 -15.49
C SER A 117 -13.08 -8.42 -14.29
N ASP A 118 -12.59 -8.78 -13.11
CA ASP A 118 -13.40 -8.87 -11.89
C ASP A 118 -13.88 -7.48 -11.44
N SER A 119 -15.19 -7.26 -11.51
CA SER A 119 -15.81 -5.99 -11.15
C SER A 119 -15.61 -5.61 -9.67
N ARG A 120 -15.47 -6.59 -8.77
CA ARG A 120 -15.19 -6.37 -7.34
C ARG A 120 -13.82 -5.73 -7.14
N LEU A 121 -12.80 -6.24 -7.85
CA LEU A 121 -11.44 -5.69 -7.80
C LEU A 121 -11.41 -4.27 -8.39
N SER A 122 -12.13 -4.04 -9.48
CA SER A 122 -12.26 -2.72 -10.09
C SER A 122 -12.97 -1.73 -9.16
N ALA A 123 -14.08 -2.13 -8.53
CA ALA A 123 -14.80 -1.32 -7.56
C ALA A 123 -13.94 -0.98 -6.33
N HIS A 124 -13.24 -1.98 -5.79
CA HIS A 124 -12.32 -1.77 -4.66
C HIS A 124 -11.24 -0.74 -5.01
N ARG A 125 -10.59 -0.89 -6.17
CA ARG A 125 -9.56 0.04 -6.65
C ARG A 125 -10.08 1.47 -6.78
N ILE A 126 -11.29 1.65 -7.32
CA ILE A 126 -11.93 2.96 -7.47
C ILE A 126 -12.27 3.57 -6.11
N ASN A 127 -12.89 2.79 -5.21
CA ASN A 127 -13.30 3.25 -3.88
C ASN A 127 -12.13 3.75 -3.02
N PHE A 128 -10.95 3.16 -3.20
CA PHE A 128 -9.73 3.57 -2.48
C PHE A 128 -8.80 4.46 -3.33
N ASN A 129 -9.31 5.03 -4.42
CA ASN A 129 -8.55 5.93 -5.32
C ASN A 129 -7.16 5.37 -5.69
N MET A 130 -7.10 4.07 -6.00
CA MET A 130 -5.86 3.40 -6.41
C MET A 130 -5.68 3.56 -7.92
N PRO A 131 -4.51 4.05 -8.40
CA PRO A 131 -4.28 4.29 -9.82
C PRO A 131 -4.23 2.97 -10.60
N GLU A 132 -4.89 2.92 -11.76
CA GLU A 132 -4.91 1.73 -12.62
C GLU A 132 -3.50 1.31 -13.05
N SER A 133 -2.64 2.28 -13.30
CA SER A 133 -1.24 2.07 -13.70
C SER A 133 -0.40 1.32 -12.66
N ALA A 134 -0.85 1.22 -11.40
CA ALA A 134 -0.19 0.44 -10.35
C ALA A 134 -0.58 -1.04 -10.37
N PHE A 135 -1.45 -1.47 -11.31
CA PHE A 135 -1.95 -2.84 -11.37
C PHE A 135 -1.61 -3.51 -12.70
N THR A 136 -1.33 -4.82 -12.64
CA THR A 136 -1.09 -5.68 -13.79
C THR A 136 -1.70 -7.06 -13.54
N PRO A 137 -2.04 -7.85 -14.57
CA PRO A 137 -2.51 -9.22 -14.39
C PRO A 137 -1.47 -10.09 -13.68
N LEU A 138 -1.92 -10.97 -12.77
CA LEU A 138 -1.05 -11.94 -12.12
C LEU A 138 -0.69 -13.08 -13.08
N ASP A 139 0.61 -13.28 -13.30
CA ASP A 139 1.11 -14.53 -13.93
C ASP A 139 1.27 -15.62 -12.87
N ARG A 140 0.38 -16.64 -12.92
CA ARG A 140 0.41 -17.78 -11.99
C ARG A 140 1.67 -18.65 -12.14
N ALA A 141 2.35 -18.59 -13.27
CA ALA A 141 3.59 -19.32 -13.47
C ALA A 141 4.79 -18.64 -12.78
N ASN A 142 4.70 -17.30 -12.59
CA ASN A 142 5.77 -16.46 -12.04
C ASN A 142 5.24 -15.56 -10.92
N ILE A 143 4.71 -16.16 -9.85
CA ILE A 143 4.20 -15.42 -8.68
C ILE A 143 5.37 -14.68 -8.01
N PRO A 144 5.29 -13.34 -7.84
CA PRO A 144 6.36 -12.57 -7.22
C PRO A 144 6.49 -12.85 -5.72
N ASP A 145 7.66 -12.50 -5.15
CA ASP A 145 7.79 -12.42 -3.71
C ASP A 145 6.91 -11.27 -3.20
N THR A 146 6.09 -11.53 -2.19
CA THR A 146 5.19 -10.55 -1.61
C THR A 146 5.06 -10.71 -0.11
N GLY A 147 4.96 -9.58 0.60
CA GLY A 147 4.63 -9.55 2.03
C GLY A 147 3.13 -9.44 2.30
N LYS A 148 2.32 -9.21 1.26
CA LYS A 148 0.87 -8.98 1.42
C LYS A 148 0.07 -9.55 0.25
N LEU A 149 -1.02 -10.23 0.58
CA LEU A 149 -2.10 -10.59 -0.32
C LEU A 149 -3.40 -10.02 0.24
N GLN A 150 -4.17 -9.34 -0.59
CA GLN A 150 -5.45 -8.75 -0.23
C GLN A 150 -6.58 -9.46 -0.97
N VAL A 151 -7.58 -9.96 -0.24
CA VAL A 151 -8.77 -10.58 -0.81
C VAL A 151 -9.92 -9.59 -0.77
N VAL A 152 -10.69 -9.50 -1.84
CA VAL A 152 -11.86 -8.64 -1.95
C VAL A 152 -13.11 -9.50 -1.95
N PHE A 153 -13.99 -9.23 -0.98
CA PHE A 153 -15.26 -9.90 -0.82
C PHE A 153 -16.40 -8.97 -1.21
N ASP A 154 -17.49 -9.53 -1.72
CA ASP A 154 -18.76 -8.82 -1.75
C ASP A 154 -19.26 -8.66 -0.30
N THR A 155 -19.52 -7.43 0.12
CA THR A 155 -20.31 -7.19 1.34
C THR A 155 -21.78 -7.25 0.93
N GLU A 156 -22.52 -8.25 1.45
CA GLU A 156 -23.98 -8.27 1.35
C GLU A 156 -24.60 -7.03 2.01
#